data_ddc357263918e0746f170f2f4941aa03
#
_entry.id   ddc357263918e0746f170f2f4941aa03
#
_cell.length_a   1.000
_cell.length_b   1.000
_cell.length_c   1.000
_cell.angle_alpha   90.00
_cell.angle_beta   90.00
_cell.angle_gamma   90.00
#
_symmetry.space_group_name_H-M   'P 1'
#
loop_
_entity.id
_entity.type
_entity.pdbx_description
1 polymer ?
#
loop_
_entity_poly.entity_id
_entity_poly.type
_entity_poly.pdbx_seq_one_letter_code
_entity_poly.pdbx_strand_id
1 'polypeptide(L)'
;MTAKIQLRGITWGHTRGLVPMIATAQRYEELHPEVEIVWKKRTLQEFADKSVTDLAKEYDLLVIDHPWTGHAAAKGMLAPFDDYLPAEFLTDQRVNSVGKSYESYNFLGKQWALATDAATPVAASRMDLLQAWGLAVPRTFDDVLALAKKGRVGFSLLPIDVLMSFYMFCCSLGEEPCQHQNKMISDDIGVQVLKLFKSLADVLDPAFYEKNPFQVFEAMTQDDEIAYCPFAYGYSNYARAGYARKILHFHDLVSLNGVPMISTLGGAGLAVSSQSRHIAVAMDYARFVASPEIQETLYAENGGQPGHLRAWKSERVNACTTNYFASTLPALERAYLRPRYDGHLYFQDHAGDMVVEYLRQGGNEMTVLEKMNAMYRRSLVVDSEENG
;
A
#
# COMPACT_ATOMS: atom_id res chain seq x y z
N MET A 1 -18.36 -25.29 -30.74
CA MET A 1 -17.52 -24.34 -30.02
C MET A 1 -17.14 -25.02 -28.71
N THR A 2 -15.86 -25.21 -28.45
CA THR A 2 -15.37 -25.64 -27.13
C THR A 2 -15.74 -24.59 -26.10
N ALA A 3 -16.23 -25.02 -24.94
CA ALA A 3 -16.51 -24.10 -23.84
C ALA A 3 -15.23 -23.36 -23.46
N LYS A 4 -15.29 -22.01 -23.34
CA LYS A 4 -14.15 -21.21 -22.89
C LYS A 4 -13.83 -21.51 -21.42
N ILE A 5 -12.54 -21.47 -21.10
CA ILE A 5 -12.06 -21.44 -19.72
C ILE A 5 -12.37 -20.07 -19.16
N GLN A 6 -13.22 -19.98 -18.14
CA GLN A 6 -13.55 -18.72 -17.50
C GLN A 6 -12.81 -18.58 -16.16
N LEU A 7 -12.03 -17.51 -16.03
CA LEU A 7 -11.42 -17.09 -14.76
C LEU A 7 -12.16 -15.87 -14.20
N ARG A 8 -12.41 -15.87 -12.90
CA ARG A 8 -13.01 -14.75 -12.18
C ARG A 8 -11.98 -14.10 -11.28
N GLY A 9 -11.76 -12.80 -11.45
CA GLY A 9 -10.85 -12.02 -10.65
C GLY A 9 -11.54 -10.98 -9.77
N ILE A 10 -10.95 -10.66 -8.64
CA ILE A 10 -11.39 -9.60 -7.72
C ILE A 10 -10.24 -8.64 -7.39
N THR A 11 -10.51 -7.33 -7.49
CA THR A 11 -9.56 -6.26 -7.18
C THR A 11 -10.25 -5.08 -6.50
N TRP A 12 -9.53 -4.03 -6.10
CA TRP A 12 -10.16 -2.85 -5.49
C TRP A 12 -10.64 -1.82 -6.53
N GLY A 13 -11.65 -1.04 -6.13
CA GLY A 13 -12.36 -0.10 -7.00
C GLY A 13 -11.68 1.25 -7.18
N HIS A 14 -10.47 1.26 -7.73
CA HIS A 14 -9.76 2.48 -8.14
C HIS A 14 -9.11 2.25 -9.51
N THR A 15 -8.87 3.32 -10.27
CA THR A 15 -8.19 3.26 -11.59
C THR A 15 -6.87 2.48 -11.50
N ARG A 16 -6.05 2.74 -10.50
CA ARG A 16 -4.78 2.04 -10.23
C ARG A 16 -4.97 0.52 -10.08
N GLY A 17 -6.06 0.07 -9.47
CA GLY A 17 -6.29 -1.34 -9.16
C GLY A 17 -7.06 -2.11 -10.23
N LEU A 18 -8.01 -1.45 -10.90
CA LEU A 18 -8.93 -2.13 -11.80
C LEU A 18 -8.49 -2.05 -13.27
N VAL A 19 -8.11 -0.86 -13.75
CA VAL A 19 -7.90 -0.64 -15.18
C VAL A 19 -6.71 -1.46 -15.72
N PRO A 20 -5.55 -1.55 -15.05
CA PRO A 20 -4.47 -2.41 -15.52
C PRO A 20 -4.85 -3.89 -15.55
N MET A 21 -5.70 -4.36 -14.62
CA MET A 21 -6.17 -5.75 -14.63
C MET A 21 -7.12 -6.03 -15.79
N ILE A 22 -8.00 -5.09 -16.13
CA ILE A 22 -8.87 -5.20 -17.32
C ILE A 22 -8.04 -5.19 -18.60
N ALA A 23 -7.08 -4.27 -18.71
CA ALA A 23 -6.24 -4.15 -19.91
C ALA A 23 -5.37 -5.40 -20.13
N THR A 24 -4.79 -5.93 -19.06
CA THR A 24 -3.98 -7.17 -19.14
C THR A 24 -4.84 -8.39 -19.43
N ALA A 25 -6.06 -8.49 -18.88
CA ALA A 25 -7.00 -9.55 -19.19
C ALA A 25 -7.39 -9.53 -20.68
N GLN A 26 -7.79 -8.38 -21.19
CA GLN A 26 -8.13 -8.23 -22.62
C GLN A 26 -6.96 -8.66 -23.51
N ARG A 27 -5.74 -8.23 -23.20
CA ARG A 27 -4.57 -8.61 -24.01
C ARG A 27 -4.25 -10.10 -23.90
N TYR A 28 -4.41 -10.69 -22.73
CA TYR A 28 -4.20 -12.13 -22.54
C TYR A 28 -5.24 -12.96 -23.33
N GLU A 29 -6.50 -12.56 -23.34
CA GLU A 29 -7.58 -13.18 -24.11
C GLU A 29 -7.34 -13.11 -25.62
N GLU A 30 -6.75 -12.03 -26.14
CA GLU A 30 -6.34 -11.92 -27.54
C GLU A 30 -5.27 -12.95 -27.91
N LEU A 31 -4.37 -13.26 -26.98
CA LEU A 31 -3.31 -14.25 -27.15
C LEU A 31 -3.80 -15.70 -26.91
N HIS A 32 -4.84 -15.87 -26.09
CA HIS A 32 -5.44 -17.13 -25.63
C HIS A 32 -6.96 -17.10 -25.84
N PRO A 33 -7.46 -17.24 -27.10
CA PRO A 33 -8.89 -17.10 -27.41
C PRO A 33 -9.82 -18.08 -26.71
N GLU A 34 -9.26 -19.18 -26.17
CA GLU A 34 -9.98 -20.16 -25.37
C GLU A 34 -10.21 -19.73 -23.91
N VAL A 35 -9.61 -18.60 -23.45
CA VAL A 35 -9.73 -18.08 -22.10
C VAL A 35 -10.63 -16.84 -22.10
N GLU A 36 -11.36 -16.63 -21.02
CA GLU A 36 -12.11 -15.42 -20.69
C GLU A 36 -11.82 -15.03 -19.24
N ILE A 37 -11.47 -13.77 -18.97
CA ILE A 37 -11.10 -13.29 -17.62
C ILE A 37 -11.99 -12.12 -17.22
N VAL A 38 -12.84 -12.34 -16.22
CA VAL A 38 -13.79 -11.32 -15.75
C VAL A 38 -13.36 -10.75 -14.42
N TRP A 39 -13.00 -9.47 -14.40
CA TRP A 39 -12.63 -8.74 -13.18
C TRP A 39 -13.82 -8.06 -12.53
N LYS A 40 -14.00 -8.29 -11.23
CA LYS A 40 -14.90 -7.52 -10.37
C LYS A 40 -14.09 -6.59 -9.46
N LYS A 41 -14.74 -5.52 -9.00
CA LYS A 41 -14.17 -4.58 -8.03
C LYS A 41 -14.94 -4.62 -6.73
N ARG A 42 -14.23 -4.41 -5.63
CA ARG A 42 -14.76 -4.12 -4.28
C ARG A 42 -14.35 -2.71 -3.86
N THR A 43 -15.02 -2.12 -2.89
CA THR A 43 -14.61 -0.83 -2.32
C THR A 43 -13.25 -0.97 -1.65
N LEU A 44 -12.57 0.17 -1.37
CA LEU A 44 -11.30 0.15 -0.65
C LEU A 44 -11.48 -0.41 0.77
N GLN A 45 -12.61 -0.11 1.42
CA GLN A 45 -12.98 -0.66 2.72
C GLN A 45 -13.15 -2.19 2.64
N GLU A 46 -13.92 -2.69 1.68
CA GLU A 46 -14.06 -4.13 1.46
C GLU A 46 -12.73 -4.80 1.07
N PHE A 47 -11.79 -4.06 0.48
CA PHE A 47 -10.46 -4.58 0.18
C PHE A 47 -9.66 -4.87 1.46
N ALA A 48 -9.81 -4.03 2.47
CA ALA A 48 -9.20 -4.23 3.78
C ALA A 48 -9.94 -5.31 4.61
N ASP A 49 -11.28 -5.30 4.61
CA ASP A 49 -12.10 -6.01 5.60
C ASP A 49 -12.55 -7.42 5.18
N LYS A 50 -12.72 -7.69 3.87
CA LYS A 50 -13.20 -9.01 3.43
C LYS A 50 -12.12 -10.08 3.52
N SER A 51 -12.44 -11.15 4.22
CA SER A 51 -11.57 -12.32 4.36
C SER A 51 -11.15 -12.90 3.00
N VAL A 52 -9.84 -13.13 2.85
CA VAL A 52 -9.29 -13.85 1.69
C VAL A 52 -9.87 -15.25 1.59
N THR A 53 -10.24 -15.88 2.70
CA THR A 53 -10.87 -17.20 2.77
C THR A 53 -12.16 -17.25 1.98
N ASP A 54 -13.05 -16.26 2.13
CA ASP A 54 -14.32 -16.25 1.40
C ASP A 54 -14.13 -15.87 -0.07
N LEU A 55 -13.22 -14.94 -0.33
CA LEU A 55 -12.89 -14.57 -1.71
C LEU A 55 -12.29 -15.72 -2.51
N ALA A 56 -11.43 -16.56 -1.89
CA ALA A 56 -10.83 -17.72 -2.55
C ALA A 56 -11.83 -18.80 -2.95
N LYS A 57 -13.02 -18.85 -2.31
CA LYS A 57 -14.15 -19.73 -2.69
C LYS A 57 -14.86 -19.26 -3.96
N GLU A 58 -14.88 -17.94 -4.21
CA GLU A 58 -15.66 -17.33 -5.29
C GLU A 58 -14.82 -16.98 -6.51
N TYR A 59 -13.53 -16.65 -6.32
CA TYR A 59 -12.66 -16.11 -7.37
C TYR A 59 -11.43 -16.97 -7.58
N ASP A 60 -10.98 -17.06 -8.83
CA ASP A 60 -9.76 -17.76 -9.23
C ASP A 60 -8.52 -16.89 -8.99
N LEU A 61 -8.68 -15.58 -9.18
CA LEU A 61 -7.63 -14.56 -9.14
C LEU A 61 -7.96 -13.51 -8.07
N LEU A 62 -7.06 -13.28 -7.14
CA LEU A 62 -7.27 -12.34 -6.04
C LEU A 62 -6.14 -11.30 -6.00
N VAL A 63 -6.50 -10.03 -6.05
CA VAL A 63 -5.55 -8.98 -5.69
C VAL A 63 -5.66 -8.74 -4.18
N ILE A 64 -4.56 -8.98 -3.46
CA ILE A 64 -4.51 -8.96 -1.98
C ILE A 64 -3.44 -8.01 -1.45
N ASP A 65 -3.65 -7.47 -0.25
CA ASP A 65 -2.59 -6.80 0.53
C ASP A 65 -1.71 -7.86 1.23
N HIS A 66 -0.43 -7.58 1.39
CA HIS A 66 0.53 -8.56 1.89
C HIS A 66 0.32 -9.03 3.34
N PRO A 67 -0.28 -8.29 4.29
CA PRO A 67 -0.57 -8.83 5.61
C PRO A 67 -1.47 -10.06 5.60
N TRP A 68 -2.28 -10.26 4.54
CA TRP A 68 -3.09 -11.47 4.35
C TRP A 68 -2.28 -12.73 4.04
N THR A 69 -1.00 -12.59 3.67
CA THR A 69 -0.18 -13.72 3.20
C THR A 69 -0.05 -14.83 4.24
N GLY A 70 0.20 -14.48 5.50
CA GLY A 70 0.35 -15.46 6.58
C GLY A 70 -0.94 -16.21 6.87
N HIS A 71 -2.06 -15.49 6.99
CA HIS A 71 -3.38 -16.06 7.17
C HIS A 71 -3.75 -17.01 6.00
N ALA A 72 -3.60 -16.54 4.76
CA ALA A 72 -3.92 -17.33 3.58
C ALA A 72 -3.04 -18.58 3.46
N ALA A 73 -1.77 -18.50 3.84
CA ALA A 73 -0.86 -19.64 3.88
C ALA A 73 -1.28 -20.66 4.95
N ALA A 74 -1.60 -20.20 6.17
CA ALA A 74 -2.03 -21.06 7.27
C ALA A 74 -3.33 -21.82 6.96
N LYS A 75 -4.25 -21.19 6.25
CA LYS A 75 -5.54 -21.78 5.85
C LYS A 75 -5.50 -22.53 4.51
N GLY A 76 -4.38 -22.55 3.78
CA GLY A 76 -4.25 -23.21 2.50
C GLY A 76 -5.18 -22.65 1.40
N MET A 77 -5.52 -21.37 1.46
CA MET A 77 -6.48 -20.72 0.57
C MET A 77 -5.90 -20.35 -0.81
N LEU A 78 -4.60 -20.18 -0.88
CA LEU A 78 -3.88 -19.80 -2.10
C LEU A 78 -3.00 -20.93 -2.59
N ALA A 79 -2.75 -20.98 -3.89
CA ALA A 79 -1.78 -21.87 -4.50
C ALA A 79 -0.40 -21.17 -4.55
N PRO A 80 0.67 -21.78 -4.00
CA PRO A 80 2.00 -21.17 -4.03
C PRO A 80 2.59 -21.21 -5.44
N PHE A 81 3.16 -20.12 -5.87
CA PHE A 81 3.73 -19.95 -7.22
C PHE A 81 4.93 -20.86 -7.48
N ASP A 82 5.67 -21.22 -6.43
CA ASP A 82 6.83 -22.13 -6.52
C ASP A 82 6.50 -23.50 -7.12
N ASP A 83 5.26 -23.95 -6.97
CA ASP A 83 4.84 -25.28 -7.45
C ASP A 83 4.41 -25.26 -8.94
N TYR A 84 4.27 -24.06 -9.55
CA TYR A 84 3.72 -23.89 -10.89
C TYR A 84 4.60 -23.09 -11.85
N LEU A 85 5.41 -22.16 -11.36
CA LEU A 85 6.21 -21.29 -12.21
C LEU A 85 7.69 -21.69 -12.23
N PRO A 86 8.41 -21.41 -13.34
CA PRO A 86 9.84 -21.66 -13.44
C PRO A 86 10.63 -20.90 -12.37
N ALA A 87 11.62 -21.56 -11.77
CA ALA A 87 12.48 -20.95 -10.75
C ALA A 87 13.22 -19.71 -11.25
N GLU A 88 13.58 -19.66 -12.53
CA GLU A 88 14.22 -18.50 -13.17
C GLU A 88 13.29 -17.27 -13.16
N PHE A 89 12.00 -17.45 -13.44
CA PHE A 89 11.02 -16.38 -13.38
C PHE A 89 10.88 -15.84 -11.95
N LEU A 90 10.74 -16.71 -10.97
CA LEU A 90 10.63 -16.29 -9.56
C LEU A 90 11.92 -15.62 -9.08
N THR A 91 13.08 -16.06 -9.58
CA THR A 91 14.37 -15.42 -9.32
C THR A 91 14.43 -14.00 -9.90
N ASP A 92 13.98 -13.81 -11.15
CA ASP A 92 13.89 -12.49 -11.77
C ASP A 92 12.96 -11.56 -10.96
N GLN A 93 11.76 -12.04 -10.60
CA GLN A 93 10.81 -11.29 -9.77
C GLN A 93 11.41 -10.88 -8.43
N ARG A 94 12.19 -11.74 -7.80
CA ARG A 94 12.86 -11.46 -6.52
C ARG A 94 13.98 -10.42 -6.67
N VAL A 95 14.85 -10.60 -7.67
CA VAL A 95 16.04 -9.74 -7.88
C VAL A 95 15.64 -8.35 -8.38
N ASN A 96 14.60 -8.28 -9.18
CA ASN A 96 14.09 -7.05 -9.78
C ASN A 96 12.82 -6.52 -9.10
N SER A 97 12.55 -6.94 -7.86
CA SER A 97 11.47 -6.38 -7.06
C SER A 97 11.73 -4.93 -6.67
N VAL A 98 10.70 -4.12 -6.61
CA VAL A 98 10.80 -2.77 -6.06
C VAL A 98 10.76 -2.84 -4.53
N GLY A 99 11.87 -2.48 -3.89
CA GLY A 99 12.02 -2.63 -2.44
C GLY A 99 11.73 -4.07 -1.99
N LYS A 100 10.99 -4.21 -0.91
CA LYS A 100 10.61 -5.52 -0.35
C LYS A 100 9.28 -6.09 -0.91
N SER A 101 8.81 -5.62 -2.08
CA SER A 101 7.49 -6.02 -2.61
C SER A 101 7.39 -7.53 -2.90
N TYR A 102 8.42 -8.17 -3.47
CA TYR A 102 8.44 -9.63 -3.63
C TYR A 102 8.46 -10.35 -2.28
N GLU A 103 9.34 -9.91 -1.37
CA GLU A 103 9.49 -10.49 -0.04
C GLU A 103 8.18 -10.44 0.76
N SER A 104 7.36 -9.40 0.54
CA SER A 104 6.11 -9.21 1.27
C SER A 104 5.09 -10.34 1.06
N TYR A 105 5.17 -11.05 -0.07
CA TYR A 105 4.33 -12.21 -0.37
C TYR A 105 5.07 -13.55 -0.23
N ASN A 106 6.33 -13.54 0.24
CA ASN A 106 7.04 -14.75 0.60
C ASN A 106 6.82 -15.06 2.08
N PHE A 107 6.24 -16.19 2.38
CA PHE A 107 5.96 -16.61 3.75
C PHE A 107 6.14 -18.12 3.89
N LEU A 108 6.80 -18.56 4.97
CA LEU A 108 7.17 -19.96 5.20
C LEU A 108 7.90 -20.62 4.01
N GLY A 109 8.75 -19.85 3.33
CA GLY A 109 9.57 -20.33 2.21
C GLY A 109 8.83 -20.53 0.90
N LYS A 110 7.59 -20.06 0.77
CA LYS A 110 6.77 -20.13 -0.45
C LYS A 110 6.31 -18.73 -0.87
N GLN A 111 6.16 -18.53 -2.19
CA GLN A 111 5.63 -17.31 -2.79
C GLN A 111 4.12 -17.44 -3.02
N TRP A 112 3.32 -16.68 -2.27
CA TRP A 112 1.85 -16.81 -2.25
C TRP A 112 1.14 -15.83 -3.17
N ALA A 113 1.82 -14.77 -3.60
CA ALA A 113 1.34 -13.85 -4.63
C ALA A 113 2.52 -13.24 -5.40
N LEU A 114 2.29 -12.79 -6.63
CA LEU A 114 3.25 -11.99 -7.39
C LEU A 114 2.98 -10.51 -7.12
N ALA A 115 4.00 -9.76 -6.74
CA ALA A 115 3.90 -8.32 -6.51
C ALA A 115 3.65 -7.60 -7.83
N THR A 116 2.39 -7.39 -8.18
CA THR A 116 2.00 -6.69 -9.41
C THR A 116 1.84 -5.19 -9.20
N ASP A 117 1.62 -4.77 -7.96
CA ASP A 117 1.48 -3.36 -7.59
C ASP A 117 2.36 -3.05 -6.37
N ALA A 118 3.09 -1.93 -6.42
CA ALA A 118 3.97 -1.49 -5.34
C ALA A 118 3.65 -0.06 -4.92
N ALA A 119 3.54 0.18 -3.63
CA ALA A 119 3.28 1.48 -3.05
C ALA A 119 3.85 1.63 -1.66
N THR A 120 4.01 2.87 -1.26
CA THR A 120 4.36 3.26 0.10
C THR A 120 3.83 4.67 0.35
N PRO A 121 3.58 5.11 1.58
CA PRO A 121 3.39 6.52 1.88
C PRO A 121 4.56 7.35 1.36
N VAL A 122 4.23 8.41 0.64
CA VAL A 122 5.16 9.37 0.02
C VAL A 122 4.59 10.77 0.17
N ALA A 123 5.42 11.79 -0.04
CA ALA A 123 4.94 13.17 -0.05
C ALA A 123 4.37 13.55 -1.41
N ALA A 124 3.35 14.43 -1.40
CA ALA A 124 2.77 15.01 -2.60
C ALA A 124 2.63 16.52 -2.49
N SER A 125 2.82 17.25 -3.58
CA SER A 125 2.71 18.71 -3.59
C SER A 125 1.99 19.27 -4.81
N ARG A 126 1.33 20.40 -4.63
CA ARG A 126 0.86 21.35 -5.62
C ARG A 126 1.96 22.39 -5.86
N MET A 127 2.87 22.08 -6.78
CA MET A 127 4.01 22.97 -7.09
C MET A 127 3.57 24.37 -7.52
N ASP A 128 2.44 24.47 -8.26
CA ASP A 128 1.86 25.74 -8.67
C ASP A 128 1.43 26.63 -7.48
N LEU A 129 0.82 26.05 -6.45
CA LEU A 129 0.42 26.78 -5.24
C LEU A 129 1.63 27.19 -4.39
N LEU A 130 2.57 26.27 -4.18
CA LEU A 130 3.80 26.57 -3.43
C LEU A 130 4.56 27.73 -4.10
N GLN A 131 4.71 27.69 -5.42
CA GLN A 131 5.35 28.76 -6.16
C GLN A 131 4.58 30.09 -6.06
N ALA A 132 3.24 30.06 -6.25
CA ALA A 132 2.40 31.26 -6.13
C ALA A 132 2.48 31.92 -4.76
N TRP A 133 2.67 31.13 -3.70
CA TRP A 133 2.77 31.63 -2.33
C TRP A 133 4.21 31.90 -1.88
N GLY A 134 5.21 31.70 -2.75
CA GLY A 134 6.63 31.85 -2.41
C GLY A 134 7.11 30.88 -1.34
N LEU A 135 6.54 29.65 -1.33
CA LEU A 135 6.86 28.61 -0.36
C LEU A 135 7.70 27.51 -1.02
N ALA A 136 8.63 26.95 -0.28
CA ALA A 136 9.42 25.79 -0.69
C ALA A 136 8.67 24.48 -0.36
N VAL A 137 9.01 23.41 -1.08
CA VAL A 137 8.62 22.05 -0.71
C VAL A 137 9.28 21.72 0.63
N PRO A 138 8.51 21.24 1.64
CA PRO A 138 9.05 20.80 2.93
C PRO A 138 10.17 19.76 2.78
N ARG A 139 11.22 19.88 3.57
CA ARG A 139 12.36 18.96 3.62
C ARG A 139 12.52 18.27 4.96
N THR A 140 11.99 18.89 6.00
CA THR A 140 12.03 18.39 7.38
C THR A 140 10.63 18.28 7.93
N PHE A 141 10.47 17.50 8.99
CA PHE A 141 9.18 17.41 9.70
C PHE A 141 8.77 18.77 10.30
N ASP A 142 9.73 19.58 10.71
CA ASP A 142 9.46 20.95 11.19
C ASP A 142 8.91 21.85 10.06
N ASP A 143 9.40 21.71 8.83
CA ASP A 143 8.83 22.43 7.68
C ASP A 143 7.38 22.01 7.43
N VAL A 144 7.06 20.71 7.60
CA VAL A 144 5.68 20.21 7.51
C VAL A 144 4.80 20.86 8.55
N LEU A 145 5.23 20.89 9.82
CA LEU A 145 4.49 21.56 10.90
C LEU A 145 4.31 23.05 10.64
N ALA A 146 5.34 23.73 10.15
CA ALA A 146 5.27 25.16 9.80
C ALA A 146 4.26 25.44 8.68
N LEU A 147 4.17 24.53 7.68
CA LEU A 147 3.22 24.63 6.58
C LEU A 147 1.79 24.26 7.04
N ALA A 148 1.66 23.24 7.91
CA ALA A 148 0.38 22.81 8.49
C ALA A 148 -0.27 23.91 9.32
N LYS A 149 0.52 24.65 10.14
CA LYS A 149 0.05 25.83 10.90
C LYS A 149 -0.52 26.95 10.02
N LYS A 150 -0.18 26.96 8.73
CA LYS A 150 -0.76 27.89 7.74
C LYS A 150 -2.02 27.34 7.08
N GLY A 151 -2.50 26.14 7.46
CA GLY A 151 -3.64 25.46 6.84
C GLY A 151 -3.37 24.97 5.41
N ARG A 152 -2.11 24.64 5.08
CA ARG A 152 -1.71 24.27 3.70
C ARG A 152 -1.37 22.79 3.54
N VAL A 153 -1.58 21.99 4.58
CA VAL A 153 -1.26 20.55 4.62
C VAL A 153 -2.55 19.75 4.76
N GLY A 154 -2.68 18.72 3.94
CA GLY A 154 -3.70 17.67 4.05
C GLY A 154 -3.06 16.33 4.35
N PHE A 155 -3.68 15.53 5.24
CA PHE A 155 -3.17 14.23 5.63
C PHE A 155 -4.32 13.34 6.12
N SER A 156 -4.34 12.06 5.71
CA SER A 156 -5.36 11.11 6.18
C SER A 156 -5.15 10.77 7.65
N LEU A 157 -6.20 11.00 8.45
CA LEU A 157 -6.25 10.62 9.86
C LEU A 157 -7.24 9.46 10.11
N LEU A 158 -7.51 8.63 9.09
CA LEU A 158 -8.26 7.38 9.28
C LEU A 158 -7.42 6.37 10.06
N PRO A 159 -8.03 5.49 10.86
CA PRO A 159 -7.33 4.56 11.75
C PRO A 159 -6.20 3.78 11.08
N ILE A 160 -6.44 3.20 9.90
CA ILE A 160 -5.42 2.44 9.18
C ILE A 160 -4.23 3.31 8.73
N ASP A 161 -4.49 4.52 8.21
CA ASP A 161 -3.43 5.43 7.75
C ASP A 161 -2.64 6.00 8.93
N VAL A 162 -3.32 6.24 10.05
CA VAL A 162 -2.71 6.64 11.33
C VAL A 162 -1.79 5.54 11.86
N LEU A 163 -2.22 4.27 11.85
CA LEU A 163 -1.38 3.17 12.27
C LEU A 163 -0.14 3.01 11.37
N MET A 164 -0.32 3.12 10.05
CA MET A 164 0.82 3.06 9.11
C MET A 164 1.81 4.19 9.37
N SER A 165 1.32 5.40 9.62
CA SER A 165 2.18 6.53 9.96
C SER A 165 2.83 6.38 11.33
N PHE A 166 2.16 5.78 12.31
CA PHE A 166 2.75 5.44 13.59
C PHE A 166 3.97 4.51 13.38
N TYR A 167 3.85 3.46 12.56
CA TYR A 167 4.96 2.60 12.21
C TYR A 167 6.10 3.36 11.52
N MET A 168 5.78 4.27 10.60
CA MET A 168 6.77 5.12 9.93
C MET A 168 7.59 5.95 10.93
N PHE A 169 6.93 6.57 11.90
CA PHE A 169 7.61 7.34 12.94
C PHE A 169 8.48 6.45 13.83
N CYS A 170 7.99 5.27 14.24
CA CYS A 170 8.77 4.32 15.02
C CYS A 170 10.08 3.95 14.30
N CYS A 171 9.97 3.50 13.05
CA CYS A 171 11.12 3.13 12.23
C CYS A 171 12.08 4.31 12.03
N SER A 172 11.54 5.53 11.82
CA SER A 172 12.33 6.75 11.63
C SER A 172 13.05 7.20 12.90
N LEU A 173 12.58 6.78 14.06
CA LEU A 173 13.24 6.98 15.36
C LEU A 173 14.18 5.82 15.73
N GLY A 174 14.34 4.83 14.86
CA GLY A 174 15.33 3.76 14.96
C GLY A 174 14.82 2.44 15.55
N GLU A 175 13.51 2.25 15.70
CA GLU A 175 12.97 0.98 16.21
C GLU A 175 11.84 0.47 15.28
N GLU A 176 12.00 -0.73 14.73
CA GLU A 176 10.96 -1.39 13.95
C GLU A 176 9.88 -1.96 14.89
N PRO A 177 8.58 -1.67 14.62
CA PRO A 177 7.47 -2.23 15.40
C PRO A 177 7.34 -3.75 15.26
N CYS A 178 6.72 -4.38 16.27
CA CYS A 178 6.35 -5.80 16.25
C CYS A 178 7.54 -6.79 16.14
N GLN A 179 8.72 -6.40 16.60
CA GLN A 179 9.90 -7.27 16.63
C GLN A 179 9.99 -8.13 17.89
N HIS A 180 9.23 -7.81 18.94
CA HIS A 180 9.26 -8.49 20.23
C HIS A 180 7.91 -9.10 20.59
N GLN A 181 7.88 -10.30 21.20
CA GLN A 181 6.62 -10.99 21.54
C GLN A 181 5.77 -10.26 22.60
N ASN A 182 6.36 -9.44 23.44
CA ASN A 182 5.68 -8.83 24.58
C ASN A 182 5.28 -7.38 24.38
N LYS A 183 5.96 -6.67 23.47
CA LYS A 183 5.74 -5.26 23.19
C LYS A 183 5.78 -5.01 21.68
N MET A 184 4.81 -4.25 21.21
CA MET A 184 4.76 -3.79 19.82
C MET A 184 5.89 -2.79 19.54
N ILE A 185 6.21 -1.92 20.50
CA ILE A 185 7.28 -0.93 20.46
C ILE A 185 7.77 -0.63 21.89
N SER A 186 8.98 -0.13 22.05
CA SER A 186 9.47 0.37 23.35
C SER A 186 8.66 1.59 23.82
N ASP A 187 8.57 1.76 25.15
CA ASP A 187 7.77 2.84 25.73
C ASP A 187 8.32 4.21 25.34
N ASP A 188 9.65 4.37 25.35
CA ASP A 188 10.31 5.64 25.01
C ASP A 188 10.04 6.07 23.58
N ILE A 189 10.18 5.17 22.62
CA ILE A 189 9.90 5.45 21.20
C ILE A 189 8.40 5.68 21.02
N GLY A 190 7.55 4.83 21.57
CA GLY A 190 6.11 4.94 21.41
C GLY A 190 5.56 6.29 21.95
N VAL A 191 6.04 6.74 23.11
CA VAL A 191 5.68 8.06 23.68
C VAL A 191 6.15 9.19 22.76
N GLN A 192 7.39 9.13 22.25
CA GLN A 192 7.88 10.13 21.31
C GLN A 192 7.03 10.20 20.03
N VAL A 193 6.70 9.05 19.46
CA VAL A 193 5.86 8.95 18.26
C VAL A 193 4.49 9.58 18.49
N LEU A 194 3.81 9.20 19.57
CA LEU A 194 2.49 9.76 19.89
C LEU A 194 2.53 11.29 20.03
N LYS A 195 3.54 11.85 20.69
CA LYS A 195 3.72 13.31 20.83
C LYS A 195 4.00 14.00 19.50
N LEU A 196 4.91 13.44 18.67
CA LEU A 196 5.21 13.98 17.34
C LEU A 196 3.95 13.97 16.46
N PHE A 197 3.23 12.85 16.46
CA PHE A 197 2.03 12.72 15.65
C PHE A 197 0.91 13.66 16.13
N LYS A 198 0.73 13.78 17.45
CA LYS A 198 -0.21 14.73 18.05
C LYS A 198 0.11 16.18 17.63
N SER A 199 1.40 16.55 17.60
CA SER A 199 1.81 17.90 17.18
C SER A 199 1.42 18.22 15.73
N LEU A 200 1.37 17.24 14.85
CA LEU A 200 0.85 17.39 13.49
C LEU A 200 -0.67 17.42 13.47
N ALA A 201 -1.32 16.46 14.14
CA ALA A 201 -2.78 16.34 14.14
C ALA A 201 -3.47 17.59 14.71
N ASP A 202 -2.89 18.23 15.72
CA ASP A 202 -3.43 19.44 16.36
C ASP A 202 -3.47 20.67 15.46
N VAL A 203 -2.72 20.69 14.38
CA VAL A 203 -2.65 21.81 13.43
C VAL A 203 -3.30 21.50 12.08
N LEU A 204 -3.89 20.31 11.93
CA LEU A 204 -4.63 19.91 10.74
C LEU A 204 -6.12 20.21 10.86
N ASP A 205 -6.78 20.40 9.72
CA ASP A 205 -8.24 20.48 9.67
C ASP A 205 -8.86 19.15 10.13
N PRO A 206 -9.80 19.16 11.09
CA PRO A 206 -10.51 17.96 11.54
C PRO A 206 -11.22 17.16 10.44
N ALA A 207 -11.54 17.77 9.29
CA ALA A 207 -12.10 17.05 8.14
C ALA A 207 -11.21 15.93 7.61
N PHE A 208 -9.91 15.96 7.90
CA PHE A 208 -8.98 14.89 7.50
C PHE A 208 -9.13 13.60 8.30
N TYR A 209 -9.85 13.59 9.41
CA TYR A 209 -10.24 12.36 10.10
C TYR A 209 -11.28 11.51 9.34
N GLU A 210 -11.84 12.03 8.25
CA GLU A 210 -12.84 11.35 7.43
C GLU A 210 -12.38 11.14 5.98
N LYS A 211 -11.12 11.48 5.66
CA LYS A 211 -10.56 11.38 4.31
C LYS A 211 -9.48 10.31 4.24
N ASN A 212 -9.66 9.37 3.30
CA ASN A 212 -8.59 8.43 2.94
C ASN A 212 -7.55 9.09 2.01
N PRO A 213 -6.40 8.44 1.72
CA PRO A 213 -5.33 9.04 0.94
C PRO A 213 -5.75 9.61 -0.41
N PHE A 214 -6.56 8.89 -1.19
CA PHE A 214 -7.00 9.43 -2.48
C PHE A 214 -8.01 10.58 -2.33
N GLN A 215 -8.82 10.62 -1.29
CA GLN A 215 -9.70 11.77 -1.00
C GLN A 215 -8.88 13.00 -0.58
N VAL A 216 -7.73 12.81 0.07
CA VAL A 216 -6.77 13.90 0.32
C VAL A 216 -6.21 14.42 -1.02
N PHE A 217 -5.80 13.54 -1.93
CA PHE A 217 -5.30 13.94 -3.25
C PHE A 217 -6.40 14.59 -4.10
N GLU A 218 -7.65 14.10 -4.03
CA GLU A 218 -8.78 14.78 -4.68
C GLU A 218 -8.96 16.20 -4.13
N ALA A 219 -8.96 16.40 -2.81
CA ALA A 219 -9.04 17.74 -2.23
C ALA A 219 -7.89 18.64 -2.71
N MET A 220 -6.66 18.13 -2.74
CA MET A 220 -5.50 18.87 -3.26
C MET A 220 -5.66 19.26 -4.73
N THR A 221 -6.33 18.45 -5.56
CA THR A 221 -6.48 18.70 -6.99
C THR A 221 -7.72 19.54 -7.34
N GLN A 222 -8.74 19.53 -6.49
CA GLN A 222 -10.01 20.27 -6.71
C GLN A 222 -9.95 21.68 -6.16
N ASP A 223 -9.35 21.87 -4.99
CA ASP A 223 -9.28 23.12 -4.27
C ASP A 223 -7.86 23.72 -4.31
N ASP A 224 -7.75 25.04 -4.15
CA ASP A 224 -6.48 25.74 -4.15
C ASP A 224 -6.06 26.12 -2.71
N GLU A 225 -6.43 25.31 -1.71
CA GLU A 225 -6.13 25.54 -0.30
C GLU A 225 -4.99 24.64 0.21
N ILE A 226 -5.00 23.37 -0.17
CA ILE A 226 -4.02 22.38 0.30
C ILE A 226 -2.91 22.22 -0.74
N ALA A 227 -1.70 22.55 -0.35
CA ALA A 227 -0.53 22.49 -1.22
C ALA A 227 0.38 21.31 -0.98
N TYR A 228 0.25 20.60 0.15
CA TYR A 228 1.17 19.54 0.51
C TYR A 228 0.48 18.43 1.31
N CYS A 229 0.82 17.19 1.01
CA CYS A 229 0.51 16.00 1.79
C CYS A 229 1.83 15.33 2.17
N PRO A 230 2.19 15.20 3.47
CA PRO A 230 3.49 14.67 3.88
C PRO A 230 3.63 13.16 3.74
N PHE A 231 2.54 12.41 4.03
CA PHE A 231 2.53 10.96 4.08
C PHE A 231 1.19 10.45 3.60
N ALA A 232 1.15 9.85 2.41
CA ALA A 232 -0.01 9.12 1.94
C ALA A 232 0.45 8.04 0.97
N TYR A 233 -0.21 6.89 0.98
CA TYR A 233 0.05 5.88 -0.04
C TYR A 233 -0.06 6.51 -1.42
N GLY A 234 1.04 6.46 -2.20
CA GLY A 234 1.12 7.14 -3.47
C GLY A 234 0.17 6.57 -4.51
N TYR A 235 -0.41 7.48 -5.31
CA TYR A 235 -1.24 7.16 -6.46
C TYR A 235 -0.69 7.89 -7.69
N SER A 236 0.12 7.22 -8.50
CA SER A 236 0.78 7.77 -9.69
C SER A 236 -0.18 8.38 -10.71
N ASN A 237 -1.47 8.01 -10.61
CA ASN A 237 -2.55 8.56 -11.44
C ASN A 237 -2.62 10.09 -11.31
N TYR A 238 -2.47 10.64 -10.10
CA TYR A 238 -2.52 12.09 -9.87
C TYR A 238 -1.29 12.85 -10.41
N ALA A 239 -0.24 12.14 -10.77
CA ALA A 239 0.93 12.69 -11.46
C ALA A 239 0.81 12.64 -13.00
N ARG A 240 -0.32 12.13 -13.54
CA ARG A 240 -0.59 12.03 -14.98
C ARG A 240 -1.42 13.20 -15.47
N ALA A 241 -1.01 13.78 -16.59
CA ALA A 241 -1.82 14.79 -17.27
C ALA A 241 -3.20 14.24 -17.65
N GLY A 242 -4.26 15.01 -17.35
CA GLY A 242 -5.63 14.68 -17.70
C GLY A 242 -6.33 13.70 -16.74
N TYR A 243 -5.66 13.20 -15.70
CA TYR A 243 -6.31 12.33 -14.70
C TYR A 243 -7.14 13.14 -13.70
N ALA A 244 -6.57 14.20 -13.15
CA ALA A 244 -7.25 15.12 -12.23
C ALA A 244 -7.18 16.56 -12.77
N ARG A 245 -7.93 17.48 -12.15
CA ARG A 245 -7.94 18.91 -12.53
C ARG A 245 -6.55 19.54 -12.48
N LYS A 246 -5.74 19.14 -11.51
CA LYS A 246 -4.38 19.61 -11.29
C LYS A 246 -3.44 18.41 -11.11
N ILE A 247 -2.22 18.55 -11.59
CA ILE A 247 -1.18 17.54 -11.42
C ILE A 247 -0.57 17.67 -10.03
N LEU A 248 -0.38 16.54 -9.34
CA LEU A 248 0.43 16.45 -8.14
C LEU A 248 1.87 16.00 -8.48
N HIS A 249 2.82 16.62 -7.83
CA HIS A 249 4.22 16.21 -7.86
C HIS A 249 4.53 15.40 -6.61
N PHE A 250 5.05 14.20 -6.79
CA PHE A 250 5.37 13.30 -5.69
C PHE A 250 6.86 13.36 -5.36
N HIS A 251 7.17 13.18 -4.09
CA HIS A 251 8.52 13.31 -3.56
C HIS A 251 8.83 12.18 -2.59
N ASP A 252 10.12 11.99 -2.32
CA ASP A 252 10.56 11.24 -1.16
C ASP A 252 10.03 11.89 0.15
N LEU A 253 10.08 11.15 1.23
CA LEU A 253 9.68 11.65 2.54
C LEU A 253 10.63 12.70 3.08
N VAL A 254 10.11 13.58 3.92
CA VAL A 254 10.90 14.54 4.67
C VAL A 254 11.86 13.85 5.64
N SER A 255 12.84 14.59 6.15
CA SER A 255 13.71 14.11 7.23
C SER A 255 13.10 14.37 8.61
N LEU A 256 13.35 13.43 9.52
CA LEU A 256 13.13 13.55 10.95
C LEU A 256 14.49 13.45 11.64
N ASN A 257 14.85 14.41 12.47
CA ASN A 257 16.17 14.46 13.13
C ASN A 257 17.37 14.36 12.16
N GLY A 258 17.22 14.92 10.93
CA GLY A 258 18.27 14.93 9.93
C GLY A 258 18.39 13.63 9.10
N VAL A 259 17.56 12.62 9.35
CA VAL A 259 17.52 11.34 8.61
C VAL A 259 16.23 11.26 7.78
N PRO A 260 16.27 10.85 6.50
CA PRO A 260 15.04 10.63 5.72
C PRO A 260 14.12 9.63 6.42
N MET A 261 12.84 9.97 6.55
CA MET A 261 11.87 9.09 7.21
C MET A 261 11.74 7.75 6.49
N ILE A 262 11.50 6.70 7.27
CA ILE A 262 11.24 5.35 6.77
C ILE A 262 9.73 5.20 6.55
N SER A 263 9.36 4.75 5.37
CA SER A 263 7.96 4.53 5.01
C SER A 263 7.48 3.13 5.41
N THR A 264 6.18 2.86 5.25
CA THR A 264 5.57 1.54 5.48
C THR A 264 5.21 0.91 4.16
N LEU A 265 5.75 -0.28 3.86
CA LEU A 265 5.46 -0.96 2.60
C LEU A 265 3.96 -1.24 2.44
N GLY A 266 3.47 -0.99 1.25
CA GLY A 266 2.14 -1.35 0.78
C GLY A 266 2.22 -1.90 -0.65
N GLY A 267 1.16 -1.71 -1.42
CA GLY A 267 1.01 -2.32 -2.73
C GLY A 267 0.11 -3.54 -2.67
N ALA A 268 -0.03 -4.23 -3.79
CA ALA A 268 -0.88 -5.40 -3.88
C ALA A 268 -0.25 -6.51 -4.72
N GLY A 269 -0.51 -7.76 -4.34
CA GLY A 269 -0.08 -8.95 -5.04
C GLY A 269 -1.23 -9.64 -5.74
N LEU A 270 -0.94 -10.18 -6.91
CA LEU A 270 -1.86 -11.07 -7.62
C LEU A 270 -1.64 -12.51 -7.15
N ALA A 271 -2.64 -13.04 -6.46
CA ALA A 271 -2.68 -14.40 -5.95
C ALA A 271 -3.65 -15.28 -6.75
N VAL A 272 -3.44 -16.58 -6.68
CA VAL A 272 -4.31 -17.61 -7.31
C VAL A 272 -4.95 -18.45 -6.20
N SER A 273 -6.27 -18.62 -6.27
CA SER A 273 -7.00 -19.48 -5.35
C SER A 273 -6.58 -20.95 -5.49
N SER A 274 -6.34 -21.62 -4.38
CA SER A 274 -6.12 -23.09 -4.36
C SER A 274 -7.36 -23.88 -4.79
N GLN A 275 -8.55 -23.25 -4.76
CA GLN A 275 -9.82 -23.85 -5.14
C GLN A 275 -10.19 -23.62 -6.62
N SER A 276 -9.36 -22.89 -7.37
CA SER A 276 -9.59 -22.69 -8.81
C SER A 276 -9.57 -24.03 -9.56
N ARG A 277 -10.52 -24.20 -10.47
CA ARG A 277 -10.55 -25.37 -11.37
C ARG A 277 -9.54 -25.27 -12.51
N HIS A 278 -8.94 -24.10 -12.69
CA HIS A 278 -8.05 -23.76 -13.81
C HIS A 278 -6.74 -23.13 -13.31
N ILE A 279 -6.15 -23.69 -12.22
CA ILE A 279 -4.95 -23.15 -11.56
C ILE A 279 -3.83 -22.88 -12.57
N ALA A 280 -3.54 -23.81 -13.49
CA ALA A 280 -2.44 -23.65 -14.45
C ALA A 280 -2.63 -22.42 -15.36
N VAL A 281 -3.86 -22.17 -15.83
CA VAL A 281 -4.18 -20.99 -16.66
C VAL A 281 -4.14 -19.72 -15.82
N ALA A 282 -4.64 -19.76 -14.58
CA ALA A 282 -4.59 -18.63 -13.66
C ALA A 282 -3.14 -18.24 -13.31
N MET A 283 -2.26 -19.23 -13.11
CA MET A 283 -0.83 -19.04 -12.86
C MET A 283 -0.10 -18.45 -14.08
N ASP A 284 -0.44 -18.91 -15.29
CA ASP A 284 0.15 -18.38 -16.52
C ASP A 284 -0.29 -16.92 -16.77
N TYR A 285 -1.57 -16.61 -16.54
CA TYR A 285 -2.04 -15.23 -16.57
C TYR A 285 -1.35 -14.35 -15.52
N ALA A 286 -1.19 -14.82 -14.28
CA ALA A 286 -0.50 -14.07 -13.24
C ALA A 286 0.98 -13.84 -13.62
N ARG A 287 1.65 -14.83 -14.21
CA ARG A 287 2.99 -14.71 -14.77
C ARG A 287 3.04 -13.66 -15.89
N PHE A 288 2.06 -13.64 -16.78
CA PHE A 288 1.93 -12.66 -17.85
C PHE A 288 1.84 -11.24 -17.27
N VAL A 289 0.92 -11.01 -16.31
CA VAL A 289 0.74 -9.69 -15.65
C VAL A 289 2.02 -9.21 -14.96
N ALA A 290 2.74 -10.11 -14.28
CA ALA A 290 3.95 -9.77 -13.53
C ALA A 290 5.22 -9.73 -14.39
N SER A 291 5.15 -10.09 -15.68
CA SER A 291 6.34 -10.06 -16.54
C SER A 291 6.89 -8.64 -16.70
N PRO A 292 8.22 -8.48 -16.79
CA PRO A 292 8.87 -7.16 -16.89
C PRO A 292 8.31 -6.29 -18.01
N GLU A 293 8.02 -6.90 -19.16
CA GLU A 293 7.49 -6.22 -20.34
C GLU A 293 6.10 -5.67 -20.09
N ILE A 294 5.20 -6.47 -19.55
CA ILE A 294 3.81 -6.07 -19.25
C ILE A 294 3.78 -5.04 -18.13
N GLN A 295 4.61 -5.21 -17.10
CA GLN A 295 4.72 -4.26 -16.00
C GLN A 295 5.20 -2.89 -16.47
N GLU A 296 6.21 -2.83 -17.36
CA GLU A 296 6.74 -1.58 -17.91
C GLU A 296 5.80 -0.92 -18.93
N THR A 297 4.98 -1.71 -19.63
CA THR A 297 4.15 -1.23 -20.74
C THR A 297 2.68 -1.17 -20.35
N LEU A 298 1.93 -2.20 -20.70
CA LEU A 298 0.47 -2.26 -20.61
C LEU A 298 -0.04 -1.99 -19.19
N TYR A 299 0.62 -2.53 -18.15
CA TYR A 299 0.22 -2.33 -16.77
C TYR A 299 0.44 -0.88 -16.31
N ALA A 300 1.64 -0.34 -16.52
CA ALA A 300 1.97 1.03 -16.15
C ALA A 300 1.15 2.06 -16.97
N GLU A 301 1.00 1.86 -18.28
CA GLU A 301 0.25 2.78 -19.16
C GLU A 301 -1.24 2.89 -18.78
N ASN A 302 -1.81 1.84 -18.24
CA ASN A 302 -3.19 1.80 -17.75
C ASN A 302 -3.35 2.23 -16.28
N GLY A 303 -2.36 2.91 -15.72
CA GLY A 303 -2.45 3.55 -14.40
C GLY A 303 -2.02 2.67 -13.24
N GLY A 304 -1.49 1.48 -13.47
CA GLY A 304 -0.89 0.63 -12.46
C GLY A 304 0.42 1.20 -11.90
N GLN A 305 0.81 0.73 -10.72
CA GLN A 305 2.08 1.01 -10.08
C GLN A 305 2.92 -0.27 -10.00
N PRO A 306 3.75 -0.55 -11.00
CA PRO A 306 4.42 -1.84 -11.17
C PRO A 306 5.17 -2.35 -9.92
N GLY A 307 5.14 -3.66 -9.69
CA GLY A 307 5.97 -4.32 -8.69
C GLY A 307 7.40 -4.58 -9.16
N HIS A 308 7.67 -4.47 -10.46
CA HIS A 308 8.96 -4.75 -11.07
C HIS A 308 9.78 -3.48 -11.29
N LEU A 309 11.04 -3.47 -10.82
CA LEU A 309 11.96 -2.32 -10.80
C LEU A 309 12.24 -1.72 -12.19
N ARG A 310 12.21 -2.54 -13.24
CA ARG A 310 12.44 -2.10 -14.62
C ARG A 310 11.47 -0.96 -14.99
N ALA A 311 10.19 -1.08 -14.63
CA ALA A 311 9.20 -0.04 -14.88
C ALA A 311 9.50 1.26 -14.10
N TRP A 312 9.98 1.17 -12.87
CA TRP A 312 10.32 2.33 -12.04
C TRP A 312 11.51 3.13 -12.59
N LYS A 313 12.44 2.44 -13.25
CA LYS A 313 13.61 3.06 -13.90
C LYS A 313 13.38 3.47 -15.35
N SER A 314 12.22 3.13 -15.92
CA SER A 314 11.90 3.45 -17.31
C SER A 314 11.70 4.95 -17.51
N GLU A 315 12.46 5.56 -18.39
CA GLU A 315 12.30 6.97 -18.78
C GLU A 315 10.90 7.26 -19.32
N ARG A 316 10.35 6.34 -20.13
CA ARG A 316 9.01 6.46 -20.71
C ARG A 316 7.93 6.50 -19.63
N VAL A 317 7.99 5.60 -18.67
CA VAL A 317 7.01 5.52 -17.57
C VAL A 317 7.10 6.78 -16.69
N ASN A 318 8.31 7.23 -16.40
CA ASN A 318 8.54 8.44 -15.61
C ASN A 318 8.09 9.72 -16.33
N ALA A 319 8.34 9.84 -17.64
CA ALA A 319 7.89 10.98 -18.44
C ALA A 319 6.36 11.16 -18.41
N CYS A 320 5.60 10.05 -18.42
CA CYS A 320 4.13 10.07 -18.36
C CYS A 320 3.57 10.35 -16.96
N THR A 321 4.39 10.35 -15.91
CA THR A 321 3.97 10.45 -14.51
C THR A 321 4.69 11.55 -13.74
N THR A 322 5.20 12.55 -14.41
CA THR A 322 5.93 13.68 -13.80
C THR A 322 7.04 13.19 -12.84
N ASN A 323 7.77 12.15 -13.26
CA ASN A 323 8.80 11.45 -12.50
C ASN A 323 8.33 10.82 -11.17
N TYR A 324 7.06 10.45 -11.05
CA TYR A 324 6.52 9.81 -9.84
C TYR A 324 7.42 8.67 -9.35
N PHE A 325 7.69 7.71 -10.24
CA PHE A 325 8.41 6.49 -9.86
C PHE A 325 9.86 6.77 -9.44
N ALA A 326 10.59 7.57 -10.20
CA ALA A 326 11.97 7.95 -9.86
C ALA A 326 12.04 8.75 -8.56
N SER A 327 11.11 9.67 -8.34
CA SER A 327 11.09 10.55 -7.15
C SER A 327 10.71 9.83 -5.88
N THR A 328 9.93 8.75 -5.97
CA THR A 328 9.42 8.01 -4.80
C THR A 328 10.14 6.67 -4.55
N LEU A 329 10.95 6.21 -5.50
CA LEU A 329 11.73 4.97 -5.37
C LEU A 329 12.54 4.90 -4.07
N PRO A 330 13.28 5.95 -3.62
CA PRO A 330 14.05 5.88 -2.40
C PRO A 330 13.19 5.59 -1.14
N ALA A 331 11.98 6.16 -1.05
CA ALA A 331 11.06 5.87 0.04
C ALA A 331 10.62 4.40 0.03
N LEU A 332 10.35 3.84 -1.16
CA LEU A 332 9.92 2.45 -1.29
C LEU A 332 11.05 1.45 -1.00
N GLU A 333 12.27 1.75 -1.43
CA GLU A 333 13.43 0.88 -1.19
C GLU A 333 13.76 0.71 0.30
N ARG A 334 13.54 1.76 1.12
CA ARG A 334 13.78 1.70 2.56
C ARG A 334 12.51 1.42 3.39
N ALA A 335 11.39 1.08 2.76
CA ALA A 335 10.14 0.88 3.46
C ALA A 335 10.16 -0.32 4.42
N TYR A 336 9.56 -0.11 5.60
CA TYR A 336 9.33 -1.15 6.59
C TYR A 336 8.31 -2.17 6.08
N LEU A 337 8.63 -3.44 6.20
CA LEU A 337 7.74 -4.54 5.86
C LEU A 337 6.88 -4.90 7.08
N ARG A 338 5.57 -4.72 6.96
CA ARG A 338 4.59 -5.05 8.02
C ARG A 338 4.61 -6.54 8.36
N PRO A 339 4.29 -6.92 9.60
CA PRO A 339 4.13 -8.32 9.98
C PRO A 339 3.06 -9.04 9.14
N ARG A 340 3.20 -10.37 9.02
CA ARG A 340 2.32 -11.22 8.20
C ARG A 340 1.87 -12.48 8.95
N TYR A 341 2.08 -12.56 10.28
CA TYR A 341 1.57 -13.67 11.08
C TYR A 341 0.03 -13.65 11.10
N ASP A 342 -0.59 -14.79 11.34
CA ASP A 342 -2.03 -14.98 11.17
C ASP A 342 -2.87 -13.96 11.96
N GLY A 343 -2.67 -13.73 13.19
CA GLY A 343 -3.44 -12.73 13.97
C GLY A 343 -3.09 -11.25 13.73
N HIS A 344 -2.16 -10.92 12.79
CA HIS A 344 -1.74 -9.52 12.58
C HIS A 344 -2.87 -8.60 12.09
N LEU A 345 -3.76 -9.12 11.25
CA LEU A 345 -4.89 -8.36 10.73
C LEU A 345 -5.79 -7.84 11.86
N TYR A 346 -6.09 -8.69 12.84
CA TYR A 346 -6.85 -8.26 14.01
C TYR A 346 -6.20 -7.05 14.73
N PHE A 347 -4.87 -7.09 14.90
CA PHE A 347 -4.15 -5.95 15.48
C PHE A 347 -4.21 -4.71 14.58
N GLN A 348 -3.98 -4.87 13.29
CA GLN A 348 -3.98 -3.78 12.32
C GLN A 348 -5.33 -3.05 12.25
N ASP A 349 -6.42 -3.80 12.28
CA ASP A 349 -7.77 -3.26 12.10
C ASP A 349 -8.27 -2.49 13.34
N HIS A 350 -7.69 -2.73 14.52
CA HIS A 350 -8.17 -2.12 15.76
C HIS A 350 -7.15 -1.17 16.43
N ALA A 351 -5.85 -1.35 16.20
CA ALA A 351 -4.85 -0.55 16.89
C ALA A 351 -4.84 0.92 16.45
N GLY A 352 -5.21 1.20 15.21
CA GLY A 352 -5.31 2.56 14.69
C GLY A 352 -6.34 3.42 15.41
N ASP A 353 -7.46 2.84 15.84
CA ASP A 353 -8.52 3.55 16.58
C ASP A 353 -8.01 4.14 17.88
N MET A 354 -7.14 3.42 18.59
CA MET A 354 -6.57 3.90 19.86
C MET A 354 -5.69 5.12 19.65
N VAL A 355 -4.92 5.15 18.56
CA VAL A 355 -4.09 6.29 18.21
C VAL A 355 -4.96 7.47 17.77
N VAL A 356 -5.99 7.24 16.94
CA VAL A 356 -6.95 8.27 16.51
C VAL A 356 -7.67 8.90 17.71
N GLU A 357 -8.12 8.08 18.67
CA GLU A 357 -8.74 8.58 19.91
C GLU A 357 -7.79 9.52 20.65
N TYR A 358 -6.52 9.12 20.83
CA TYR A 358 -5.50 9.97 21.45
C TYR A 358 -5.24 11.25 20.63
N LEU A 359 -5.15 11.17 19.32
CA LEU A 359 -4.95 12.34 18.47
C LEU A 359 -6.10 13.36 18.59
N ARG A 360 -7.34 12.87 18.73
CA ARG A 360 -8.53 13.73 18.89
C ARG A 360 -8.66 14.31 20.29
N GLN A 361 -8.47 13.51 21.32
CA GLN A 361 -8.86 13.84 22.70
C GLN A 361 -7.66 14.18 23.59
N GLY A 362 -6.44 13.82 23.18
CA GLY A 362 -5.28 13.83 24.06
C GLY A 362 -5.31 12.69 25.06
N GLY A 363 -4.55 12.83 26.15
CA GLY A 363 -4.49 11.84 27.22
C GLY A 363 -3.07 11.44 27.56
N ASN A 364 -2.91 10.33 28.27
CA ASN A 364 -1.60 9.82 28.66
C ASN A 364 -1.09 8.80 27.63
N GLU A 365 0.05 9.06 27.05
CA GLU A 365 0.68 8.25 26.00
C GLU A 365 0.98 6.83 26.46
N MET A 366 1.43 6.67 27.73
CA MET A 366 1.69 5.34 28.28
C MET A 366 0.43 4.48 28.34
N THR A 367 -0.72 5.08 28.67
CA THR A 367 -2.00 4.35 28.69
C THR A 367 -2.40 3.87 27.30
N VAL A 368 -2.16 4.68 26.26
CA VAL A 368 -2.39 4.27 24.87
C VAL A 368 -1.49 3.10 24.49
N LEU A 369 -0.19 3.17 24.79
CA LEU A 369 0.78 2.13 24.50
C LEU A 369 0.49 0.83 25.25
N GLU A 370 0.05 0.91 26.51
CA GLU A 370 -0.36 -0.27 27.28
C GLU A 370 -1.55 -1.00 26.62
N LYS A 371 -2.55 -0.26 26.15
CA LYS A 371 -3.69 -0.80 25.39
C LYS A 371 -3.24 -1.44 24.08
N MET A 372 -2.41 -0.74 23.29
CA MET A 372 -1.86 -1.26 22.04
C MET A 372 -1.02 -2.53 22.27
N ASN A 373 -0.15 -2.53 23.28
CA ASN A 373 0.67 -3.70 23.63
C ASN A 373 -0.19 -4.89 24.13
N ALA A 374 -1.27 -4.64 24.86
CA ALA A 374 -2.20 -5.68 25.27
C ALA A 374 -2.90 -6.33 24.06
N MET A 375 -3.36 -5.50 23.11
CA MET A 375 -3.96 -5.97 21.87
C MET A 375 -2.95 -6.71 20.98
N TYR A 376 -1.72 -6.21 20.87
CA TYR A 376 -0.64 -6.89 20.15
C TYR A 376 -0.37 -8.29 20.71
N ARG A 377 -0.20 -8.42 22.04
CA ARG A 377 -0.02 -9.74 22.66
C ARG A 377 -1.19 -10.68 22.40
N ARG A 378 -2.43 -10.16 22.42
CA ARG A 378 -3.61 -10.96 22.08
C ARG A 378 -3.55 -11.45 20.64
N SER A 379 -3.17 -10.61 19.69
CA SER A 379 -3.11 -10.97 18.26
C SER A 379 -2.07 -12.07 17.96
N LEU A 380 -1.05 -12.24 18.79
CA LEU A 380 -0.06 -13.30 18.61
C LEU A 380 -0.60 -14.72 18.88
N VAL A 381 -1.73 -14.84 19.58
CA VAL A 381 -2.31 -16.12 20.01
C VAL A 381 -3.70 -16.39 19.45
N VAL A 382 -4.24 -15.47 18.65
CA VAL A 382 -5.61 -15.52 18.12
C VAL A 382 -5.58 -15.55 16.60
N ASP A 383 -6.43 -16.39 16.02
CA ASP A 383 -6.74 -16.39 14.59
C ASP A 383 -7.50 -15.10 14.22
N SER A 384 -7.14 -14.46 13.11
CA SER A 384 -7.76 -13.22 12.66
C SER A 384 -9.26 -13.36 12.35
N GLU A 385 -9.75 -14.56 12.03
CA GLU A 385 -11.18 -14.81 11.75
C GLU A 385 -12.04 -15.01 13.00
N GLU A 386 -11.48 -15.33 14.17
CA GLU A 386 -12.29 -15.57 15.39
C GLU A 386 -12.76 -14.27 16.08
N ASN A 387 -12.35 -13.09 15.59
CA ASN A 387 -12.61 -11.80 16.24
C ASN A 387 -13.10 -10.69 15.30
N GLY A 388 -13.61 -11.04 14.10
CA GLY A 388 -14.24 -10.13 13.15
C GLY A 388 -15.73 -9.93 13.38
#